data_400ec48680cebd29501ffa29b795641a
#
_entry.id   400ec48680cebd29501ffa29b795641a
#
_cell.length_a   1.000
_cell.length_b   1.000
_cell.length_c   1.000
_cell.angle_alpha   90.00
_cell.angle_beta   90.00
_cell.angle_gamma   90.00
#
_symmetry.space_group_name_H-M   'P 1'
#
loop_
_entity.id
_entity.type
_entity.pdbx_description
1 polymer ?
#
loop_
_entity_poly.entity_id
_entity_poly.type
_entity_poly.pdbx_seq_one_letter_code
_entity_poly.pdbx_strand_id
1 'polypeptide(L)'
;MKTSSFSVGISDLMANKKTQDSIIHAITTQKQEVQSIIEKVHLGTFENDTSYSNNHHFETNINKVLNKATEQAGKIGRKSLSKNNRFLMIVNSGSKGNLINISQMISCLGQTNVDGKRIPYGFESRTLPHFCKYDDSPSARGFIENSYIAGLTAPELFFHAMGGREGLIDTAVKT
;
A
#
# COMPACT_ATOMS: atom_id res chain seq x y z
N MET A 1 3.73 -0.32 -35.66
CA MET A 1 2.33 -0.68 -35.42
C MET A 1 1.47 -0.83 -36.70
N LYS A 2 2.08 -0.99 -37.86
CA LYS A 2 1.30 -1.15 -39.10
C LYS A 2 0.78 -2.58 -39.35
N THR A 3 1.32 -3.59 -38.67
CA THR A 3 1.03 -5.01 -38.93
C THR A 3 0.43 -5.78 -37.78
N SER A 4 0.45 -5.24 -36.56
CA SER A 4 -0.16 -5.88 -35.39
C SER A 4 -0.65 -4.84 -34.39
N SER A 5 -1.81 -5.10 -33.77
CA SER A 5 -2.32 -4.28 -32.66
C SER A 5 -1.60 -4.64 -31.36
N PHE A 6 -1.34 -3.62 -30.53
CA PHE A 6 -0.81 -3.80 -29.18
C PHE A 6 -1.79 -3.18 -28.17
N SER A 7 -2.32 -4.00 -27.28
CA SER A 7 -3.21 -3.56 -26.20
C SER A 7 -3.01 -4.44 -24.97
N VAL A 8 -3.41 -3.93 -23.81
CA VAL A 8 -3.38 -4.65 -22.52
C VAL A 8 -4.81 -5.06 -22.17
N GLY A 9 -5.04 -6.33 -21.92
CA GLY A 9 -6.31 -6.86 -21.44
C GLY A 9 -6.30 -7.01 -19.91
N ILE A 10 -7.49 -7.15 -19.32
CA ILE A 10 -7.63 -7.41 -17.87
C ILE A 10 -6.94 -8.72 -17.50
N SER A 11 -6.98 -9.74 -18.37
CA SER A 11 -6.29 -11.03 -18.18
C SER A 11 -4.77 -10.87 -18.00
N ASP A 12 -4.16 -9.85 -18.58
CA ASP A 12 -2.73 -9.56 -18.41
C ASP A 12 -2.37 -9.09 -16.99
N LEU A 13 -3.36 -8.68 -16.20
CA LEU A 13 -3.21 -8.15 -14.84
C LEU A 13 -3.74 -9.09 -13.76
N MET A 14 -4.33 -10.22 -14.14
CA MET A 14 -4.87 -11.19 -13.20
C MET A 14 -3.79 -12.15 -12.72
N ALA A 15 -3.55 -12.18 -11.41
CA ALA A 15 -2.74 -13.20 -10.78
C ALA A 15 -3.55 -14.51 -10.61
N ASN A 16 -2.89 -15.67 -10.73
CA ASN A 16 -3.53 -16.93 -10.42
C ASN A 16 -3.80 -17.05 -8.91
N LYS A 17 -4.73 -17.96 -8.54
CA LYS A 17 -5.14 -18.14 -7.14
C LYS A 17 -3.97 -18.40 -6.19
N LYS A 18 -3.02 -19.24 -6.57
CA LYS A 18 -1.82 -19.54 -5.77
C LYS A 18 -0.98 -18.30 -5.48
N THR A 19 -0.86 -17.41 -6.47
CA THR A 19 -0.13 -16.13 -6.30
C THR A 19 -0.92 -15.19 -5.38
N GLN A 20 -2.24 -15.12 -5.53
CA GLN A 20 -3.09 -14.32 -4.64
C GLN A 20 -2.98 -14.78 -3.19
N ASP A 21 -3.07 -16.10 -2.94
CA ASP A 21 -2.91 -16.67 -1.60
C ASP A 21 -1.53 -16.35 -1.00
N SER A 22 -0.47 -16.38 -1.82
CA SER A 22 0.88 -16.00 -1.40
C SER A 22 1.01 -14.51 -1.06
N ILE A 23 0.34 -13.64 -1.80
CA ILE A 23 0.29 -12.19 -1.54
C ILE A 23 -0.45 -11.93 -0.23
N ILE A 24 -1.62 -12.53 -0.04
CA ILE A 24 -2.42 -12.40 1.18
C ILE A 24 -1.61 -12.87 2.39
N HIS A 25 -0.94 -14.01 2.28
CA HIS A 25 -0.10 -14.54 3.36
C HIS A 25 1.03 -13.56 3.72
N ALA A 26 1.73 -13.00 2.73
CA ALA A 26 2.81 -12.03 2.97
C ALA A 26 2.31 -10.76 3.68
N ILE A 27 1.14 -10.24 3.27
CA ILE A 27 0.52 -9.07 3.90
C ILE A 27 0.08 -9.39 5.33
N THR A 28 -0.58 -10.53 5.54
CA THR A 28 -1.08 -10.94 6.86
C THR A 28 0.06 -11.11 7.86
N THR A 29 1.17 -11.71 7.46
CA THR A 29 2.36 -11.87 8.32
C THR A 29 2.90 -10.52 8.79
N GLN A 30 3.01 -9.54 7.90
CA GLN A 30 3.49 -8.21 8.28
C GLN A 30 2.47 -7.42 9.11
N LYS A 31 1.16 -7.62 8.89
CA LYS A 31 0.11 -7.05 9.76
C LYS A 31 0.20 -7.59 11.18
N GLN A 32 0.50 -8.87 11.35
CA GLN A 32 0.74 -9.47 12.68
C GLN A 32 1.97 -8.85 13.36
N GLU A 33 3.04 -8.57 12.60
CA GLU A 33 4.21 -7.86 13.11
C GLU A 33 3.84 -6.44 13.59
N VAL A 34 3.04 -5.71 12.82
CA VAL A 34 2.53 -4.39 13.24
C VAL A 34 1.67 -4.50 14.50
N GLN A 35 0.78 -5.50 14.57
CA GLN A 35 -0.06 -5.71 15.74
C GLN A 35 0.78 -5.94 17.00
N SER A 36 1.87 -6.72 16.89
CA SER A 36 2.78 -6.93 18.02
C SER A 36 3.49 -5.64 18.47
N ILE A 37 3.79 -4.73 17.54
CA ILE A 37 4.35 -3.41 17.87
C ILE A 37 3.32 -2.55 18.63
N ILE A 38 2.07 -2.54 18.17
CA ILE A 38 0.99 -1.81 18.82
C ILE A 38 0.77 -2.34 20.26
N GLU A 39 0.76 -3.65 20.42
CA GLU A 39 0.63 -4.29 21.74
C GLU A 39 1.77 -3.93 22.69
N LYS A 40 3.02 -3.88 22.21
CA LYS A 40 4.17 -3.43 23.02
C LYS A 40 4.02 -1.99 23.50
N VAL A 41 3.45 -1.11 22.66
CA VAL A 41 3.17 0.28 23.04
C VAL A 41 2.09 0.33 24.12
N HIS A 42 1.00 -0.43 23.96
CA HIS A 42 -0.09 -0.49 24.95
C HIS A 42 0.37 -1.06 26.28
N LEU A 43 1.30 -2.02 26.28
CA LEU A 43 1.88 -2.60 27.49
C LEU A 43 3.00 -1.71 28.12
N GLY A 44 3.37 -0.62 27.47
CA GLY A 44 4.44 0.26 27.95
C GLY A 44 5.86 -0.34 27.84
N THR A 45 6.01 -1.44 27.08
CA THR A 45 7.30 -2.14 26.86
C THR A 45 8.01 -1.72 25.58
N PHE A 46 7.51 -0.69 24.91
CA PHE A 46 8.10 -0.18 23.68
C PHE A 46 9.34 0.67 24.00
N GLU A 47 10.52 0.13 23.69
CA GLU A 47 11.79 0.81 23.88
C GLU A 47 12.09 1.76 22.71
N ASN A 48 12.60 2.94 23.03
CA ASN A 48 13.02 3.95 22.06
C ASN A 48 14.51 4.21 22.21
N ASP A 49 15.29 3.59 21.33
CA ASP A 49 16.76 3.75 21.28
C ASP A 49 17.18 5.00 20.48
N THR A 50 16.23 5.82 20.04
CA THR A 50 16.50 6.99 19.20
C THR A 50 16.33 8.29 19.98
N SER A 51 16.94 9.37 19.48
CA SER A 51 16.78 10.73 20.02
C SER A 51 15.43 11.38 19.67
N TYR A 52 14.60 10.70 18.89
CA TYR A 52 13.28 11.17 18.49
C TYR A 52 12.19 10.86 19.54
N SER A 53 11.05 11.55 19.43
CA SER A 53 9.92 11.25 20.30
C SER A 53 9.40 9.83 20.09
N ASN A 54 8.86 9.21 21.15
CA ASN A 54 8.30 7.86 21.10
C ASN A 54 7.25 7.69 19.98
N ASN A 55 6.42 8.70 19.77
CA ASN A 55 5.42 8.69 18.72
C ASN A 55 6.05 8.67 17.32
N HIS A 56 7.10 9.46 17.09
CA HIS A 56 7.81 9.46 15.81
C HIS A 56 8.50 8.13 15.53
N HIS A 57 9.15 7.56 16.53
CA HIS A 57 9.79 6.25 16.43
C HIS A 57 8.77 5.13 16.14
N PHE A 58 7.63 5.14 16.84
CA PHE A 58 6.52 4.23 16.61
C PHE A 58 5.99 4.30 15.17
N GLU A 59 5.64 5.49 14.69
CA GLU A 59 5.15 5.68 13.32
C GLU A 59 6.18 5.25 12.26
N THR A 60 7.46 5.54 12.48
CA THR A 60 8.53 5.15 11.57
C THR A 60 8.68 3.63 11.48
N ASN A 61 8.61 2.93 12.61
CA ASN A 61 8.68 1.47 12.65
C ASN A 61 7.50 0.81 11.94
N ILE A 62 6.29 1.28 12.18
CA ILE A 62 5.10 0.75 11.49
C ILE A 62 5.20 1.00 9.98
N ASN A 63 5.55 2.20 9.55
CA ASN A 63 5.73 2.50 8.13
C ASN A 63 6.79 1.60 7.47
N LYS A 64 7.89 1.33 8.16
CA LYS A 64 8.94 0.43 7.68
C LYS A 64 8.42 -0.99 7.45
N VAL A 65 7.65 -1.53 8.39
CA VAL A 65 7.06 -2.89 8.28
C VAL A 65 6.02 -2.93 7.15
N LEU A 66 5.14 -1.93 7.05
CA LEU A 66 4.12 -1.87 6.01
C LEU A 66 4.71 -1.65 4.60
N ASN A 67 5.77 -0.86 4.47
CA ASN A 67 6.49 -0.71 3.20
C ASN A 67 7.15 -2.03 2.78
N LYS A 68 7.72 -2.78 3.73
CA LYS A 68 8.27 -4.12 3.48
C LYS A 68 7.17 -5.09 3.01
N ALA A 69 5.97 -5.04 3.60
CA ALA A 69 4.81 -5.82 3.17
C ALA A 69 4.48 -5.53 1.69
N THR A 70 4.36 -4.26 1.34
CA THR A 70 4.04 -3.81 -0.02
C THR A 70 5.12 -4.25 -1.02
N GLU A 71 6.39 -4.15 -0.65
CA GLU A 71 7.51 -4.57 -1.50
C GLU A 71 7.50 -6.08 -1.74
N GLN A 72 7.30 -6.88 -0.69
CA GLN A 72 7.24 -8.34 -0.77
C GLN A 72 6.04 -8.80 -1.62
N ALA A 73 4.85 -8.28 -1.34
CA ALA A 73 3.66 -8.55 -2.15
C ALA A 73 3.86 -8.17 -3.63
N GLY A 74 4.48 -7.02 -3.88
CA GLY A 74 4.82 -6.56 -5.23
C GLY A 74 5.83 -7.47 -5.94
N LYS A 75 6.84 -7.99 -5.24
CA LYS A 75 7.79 -8.95 -5.81
C LYS A 75 7.10 -10.27 -6.20
N ILE A 76 6.19 -10.77 -5.36
CA ILE A 76 5.40 -11.99 -5.63
C ILE A 76 4.52 -11.76 -6.87
N GLY A 77 3.76 -10.67 -6.92
CA GLY A 77 2.88 -10.35 -8.05
C GLY A 77 3.64 -10.22 -9.37
N ARG A 78 4.77 -9.51 -9.38
CA ARG A 78 5.60 -9.35 -10.59
C ARG A 78 6.19 -10.67 -11.09
N LYS A 79 6.66 -11.53 -10.18
CA LYS A 79 7.21 -12.84 -10.55
C LYS A 79 6.17 -13.79 -11.16
N SER A 80 4.89 -13.59 -10.89
CA SER A 80 3.81 -14.40 -11.44
C SER A 80 3.48 -14.06 -12.89
N LEU A 81 3.91 -12.90 -13.39
CA LEU A 81 3.66 -12.47 -14.75
C LEU A 81 4.61 -13.17 -15.74
N SER A 82 4.07 -13.57 -16.89
CA SER A 82 4.88 -14.12 -17.97
C SER A 82 5.81 -13.05 -18.56
N LYS A 83 6.95 -13.48 -19.12
CA LYS A 83 7.88 -12.59 -19.82
C LYS A 83 7.25 -11.87 -21.03
N ASN A 84 6.21 -12.46 -21.60
CA ASN A 84 5.48 -11.92 -22.75
C ASN A 84 4.27 -11.07 -22.35
N ASN A 85 4.12 -10.76 -21.05
CA ASN A 85 3.04 -9.93 -20.55
C ASN A 85 3.16 -8.52 -21.12
N ARG A 86 2.12 -8.04 -21.77
CA ARG A 86 2.13 -6.73 -22.48
C ARG A 86 2.27 -5.56 -21.53
N PHE A 87 1.69 -5.63 -20.35
CA PHE A 87 1.84 -4.59 -19.33
C PHE A 87 3.29 -4.50 -18.83
N LEU A 88 3.91 -5.67 -18.57
CA LEU A 88 5.33 -5.74 -18.20
C LEU A 88 6.23 -5.19 -19.32
N MET A 89 5.90 -5.45 -20.59
CA MET A 89 6.64 -4.88 -21.73
C MET A 89 6.61 -3.35 -21.76
N ILE A 90 5.45 -2.73 -21.49
CA ILE A 90 5.33 -1.25 -21.44
C ILE A 90 6.24 -0.67 -20.37
N VAL A 91 6.25 -1.28 -19.17
CA VAL A 91 7.06 -0.81 -18.05
C VAL A 91 8.55 -1.03 -18.32
N ASN A 92 8.93 -2.21 -18.81
CA ASN A 92 10.34 -2.54 -19.09
C ASN A 92 10.93 -1.73 -20.24
N SER A 93 10.11 -1.34 -21.21
CA SER A 93 10.56 -0.45 -22.32
C SER A 93 10.78 1.00 -21.88
N GLY A 94 10.38 1.36 -20.65
CA GLY A 94 10.47 2.72 -20.14
C GLY A 94 9.48 3.70 -20.79
N SER A 95 8.54 3.21 -21.59
CA SER A 95 7.58 4.07 -22.29
C SER A 95 6.56 4.69 -21.34
N LYS A 96 6.05 3.93 -20.39
CA LYS A 96 5.10 4.42 -19.37
C LYS A 96 5.05 3.50 -18.14
N GLY A 97 4.80 4.11 -16.98
CA GLY A 97 4.66 3.41 -15.73
C GLY A 97 5.99 2.94 -15.13
N ASN A 98 5.90 2.37 -13.96
CA ASN A 98 7.02 1.78 -13.23
C ASN A 98 6.62 0.46 -12.55
N LEU A 99 7.56 -0.19 -11.86
CA LEU A 99 7.31 -1.45 -11.18
C LEU A 99 6.29 -1.33 -10.03
N ILE A 100 6.17 -0.13 -9.45
CA ILE A 100 5.16 0.13 -8.41
C ILE A 100 3.76 0.06 -9.00
N ASN A 101 3.55 0.57 -10.20
CA ASN A 101 2.25 0.51 -10.87
C ASN A 101 1.80 -0.94 -11.11
N ILE A 102 2.72 -1.83 -11.50
CA ILE A 102 2.43 -3.26 -11.63
C ILE A 102 2.00 -3.85 -10.28
N SER A 103 2.73 -3.53 -9.21
CA SER A 103 2.42 -4.02 -7.87
C SER A 103 1.05 -3.55 -7.39
N GLN A 104 0.71 -2.29 -7.62
CA GLN A 104 -0.59 -1.73 -7.24
C GLN A 104 -1.76 -2.32 -8.04
N MET A 105 -1.53 -2.65 -9.31
CA MET A 105 -2.56 -3.29 -10.14
C MET A 105 -2.85 -4.72 -9.69
N ILE A 106 -1.83 -5.51 -9.34
CA ILE A 106 -1.93 -6.95 -9.15
C ILE A 106 -1.93 -7.37 -7.68
N SER A 107 -1.14 -6.70 -6.84
CA SER A 107 -0.90 -7.14 -5.46
C SER A 107 -1.67 -6.33 -4.43
N CYS A 108 -1.21 -5.14 -4.11
CA CYS A 108 -1.87 -4.21 -3.18
C CYS A 108 -1.39 -2.78 -3.44
N LEU A 109 -2.18 -1.79 -3.02
CA LEU A 109 -1.77 -0.39 -3.09
C LEU A 109 -0.73 -0.03 -2.00
N GLY A 110 -0.87 -0.62 -0.82
CA GLY A 110 0.02 -0.38 0.31
C GLY A 110 -0.38 0.80 1.18
N GLN A 111 0.58 1.33 1.95
CA GLN A 111 0.33 2.42 2.89
C GLN A 111 0.13 3.75 2.16
N THR A 112 -1.01 4.38 2.41
CA THR A 112 -1.27 5.76 2.02
C THR A 112 -0.77 6.71 3.11
N ASN A 113 0.02 7.69 2.73
CA ASN A 113 0.52 8.73 3.62
C ASN A 113 -0.04 10.11 3.23
N VAL A 114 -0.20 10.96 4.23
CA VAL A 114 -0.53 12.39 4.11
C VAL A 114 0.49 13.16 4.96
N ASP A 115 1.12 14.18 4.41
CA ASP A 115 2.22 14.93 5.05
C ASP A 115 3.35 14.02 5.57
N GLY A 116 3.65 12.95 4.82
CA GLY A 116 4.70 11.98 5.17
C GLY A 116 4.38 11.06 6.35
N LYS A 117 3.16 11.07 6.86
CA LYS A 117 2.68 10.26 7.99
C LYS A 117 1.49 9.41 7.57
N ARG A 118 1.19 8.37 8.36
CA ARG A 118 -0.06 7.62 8.19
C ARG A 118 -1.26 8.57 8.32
N ILE A 119 -2.41 8.16 7.78
CA ILE A 119 -3.62 8.99 7.78
C ILE A 119 -3.91 9.54 9.19
N PRO A 120 -4.05 10.86 9.36
CA PRO A 120 -4.33 11.48 10.65
C PRO A 120 -5.77 11.25 11.09
N TYR A 121 -6.04 11.43 12.37
CA TYR A 121 -7.40 11.44 12.90
C TYR A 121 -8.14 12.71 12.44
N GLY A 122 -9.00 12.56 11.44
CA GLY A 122 -9.87 13.62 10.93
C GLY A 122 -11.18 13.74 11.72
N PHE A 123 -11.56 12.73 12.47
CA PHE A 123 -12.67 12.68 13.40
C PHE A 123 -12.16 12.60 14.83
N GLU A 124 -13.05 12.69 15.80
CA GLU A 124 -12.66 12.59 17.21
C GLU A 124 -12.04 11.22 17.51
N SER A 125 -10.71 11.20 17.66
CA SER A 125 -9.88 10.03 17.98
C SER A 125 -9.99 8.85 17.00
N ARG A 126 -10.35 9.10 15.74
CA ARG A 126 -10.41 8.08 14.67
C ARG A 126 -10.24 8.73 13.29
N THR A 127 -9.83 7.95 12.30
CA THR A 127 -9.61 8.44 10.93
C THR A 127 -10.91 8.60 10.16
N LEU A 128 -11.83 7.65 10.31
CA LEU A 128 -13.15 7.63 9.67
C LEU A 128 -14.19 7.07 10.64
N PRO A 129 -15.49 7.38 10.43
CA PRO A 129 -16.59 6.81 11.23
C PRO A 129 -16.68 5.28 11.17
N HIS A 130 -16.07 4.64 10.17
CA HIS A 130 -16.03 3.19 9.98
C HIS A 130 -15.17 2.46 11.01
N PHE A 131 -14.28 3.17 11.71
CA PHE A 131 -13.32 2.59 12.65
C PHE A 131 -13.64 3.00 14.08
N CYS A 132 -13.19 2.19 15.04
CA CYS A 132 -13.30 2.51 16.45
C CYS A 132 -12.39 3.69 16.81
N LYS A 133 -12.70 4.36 17.95
CA LYS A 133 -11.80 5.37 18.51
C LYS A 133 -10.49 4.73 18.95
N TYR A 134 -9.37 5.43 18.71
CA TYR A 134 -8.02 5.00 19.04
C TYR A 134 -7.56 3.71 18.33
N ASP A 135 -8.16 3.40 17.18
CA ASP A 135 -7.72 2.28 16.35
C ASP A 135 -6.50 2.68 15.52
N ASP A 136 -5.33 2.18 15.90
CA ASP A 136 -4.05 2.38 15.23
C ASP A 136 -3.69 1.23 14.27
N SER A 137 -4.61 0.31 14.03
CA SER A 137 -4.40 -0.80 13.09
C SER A 137 -4.03 -0.30 11.68
N PRO A 138 -3.30 -1.09 10.90
CA PRO A 138 -2.94 -0.71 9.54
C PRO A 138 -4.14 -0.28 8.69
N SER A 139 -5.22 -1.04 8.72
CA SER A 139 -6.43 -0.76 7.95
C SER A 139 -7.12 0.54 8.37
N ALA A 140 -7.13 0.87 9.66
CA ALA A 140 -7.71 2.12 10.17
C ALA A 140 -6.85 3.35 9.84
N ARG A 141 -5.55 3.17 9.66
CA ARG A 141 -4.59 4.25 9.44
C ARG A 141 -4.08 4.34 7.99
N GLY A 142 -4.83 3.79 7.03
CA GLY A 142 -4.62 4.01 5.60
C GLY A 142 -3.80 2.96 4.86
N PHE A 143 -3.60 1.77 5.42
CA PHE A 143 -3.02 0.66 4.68
C PHE A 143 -4.07 0.00 3.79
N ILE A 144 -3.84 0.01 2.48
CA ILE A 144 -4.74 -0.55 1.47
C ILE A 144 -4.23 -1.92 1.04
N GLU A 145 -4.95 -2.97 1.46
CA GLU A 145 -4.60 -4.36 1.17
C GLU A 145 -5.00 -4.79 -0.23
N ASN A 146 -6.04 -4.17 -0.77
CA ASN A 146 -6.58 -4.52 -2.06
C ASN A 146 -5.75 -3.91 -3.20
N SER A 147 -5.82 -4.57 -4.36
CA SER A 147 -5.27 -4.08 -5.62
C SER A 147 -6.36 -3.38 -6.45
N TYR A 148 -5.97 -2.66 -7.50
CA TYR A 148 -6.95 -2.07 -8.41
C TYR A 148 -7.80 -3.13 -9.12
N ILE A 149 -7.24 -4.29 -9.43
CA ILE A 149 -7.98 -5.40 -10.07
C ILE A 149 -8.98 -6.05 -9.10
N ALA A 150 -8.62 -6.19 -7.83
CA ALA A 150 -9.53 -6.71 -6.80
C ALA A 150 -10.65 -5.71 -6.47
N GLY A 151 -10.37 -4.42 -6.62
CA GLY A 151 -11.26 -3.34 -6.23
C GLY A 151 -11.06 -2.90 -4.79
N LEU A 152 -11.26 -1.61 -4.52
CA LEU A 152 -11.07 -1.00 -3.21
C LEU A 152 -12.39 -0.97 -2.43
N THR A 153 -12.29 -1.15 -1.12
CA THR A 153 -13.42 -0.87 -0.21
C THR A 153 -13.65 0.65 -0.09
N ALA A 154 -14.81 1.06 0.41
CA ALA A 154 -15.13 2.49 0.55
C ALA A 154 -14.11 3.26 1.42
N PRO A 155 -13.67 2.77 2.61
CA PRO A 155 -12.62 3.42 3.36
C PRO A 155 -11.28 3.49 2.63
N GLU A 156 -10.88 2.40 1.97
CA GLU A 156 -9.64 2.35 1.20
C GLU A 156 -9.62 3.36 0.04
N LEU A 157 -10.74 3.46 -0.69
CA LEU A 157 -10.89 4.44 -1.75
C LEU A 157 -10.78 5.87 -1.20
N PHE A 158 -11.39 6.14 -0.05
CA PHE A 158 -11.32 7.46 0.58
C PHE A 158 -9.89 7.81 0.99
N PHE A 159 -9.16 6.90 1.61
CA PHE A 159 -7.75 7.11 1.95
C PHE A 159 -6.90 7.32 0.71
N HIS A 160 -7.13 6.55 -0.34
CA HIS A 160 -6.43 6.71 -1.62
C HIS A 160 -6.70 8.09 -2.23
N ALA A 161 -7.94 8.57 -2.17
CA ALA A 161 -8.32 9.91 -2.63
C ALA A 161 -7.63 11.03 -1.82
N MET A 162 -7.47 10.86 -0.50
CA MET A 162 -6.73 11.82 0.34
C MET A 162 -5.26 11.93 -0.09
N GLY A 163 -4.58 10.81 -0.27
CA GLY A 163 -3.19 10.80 -0.76
C GLY A 163 -3.05 11.36 -2.18
N GLY A 164 -3.99 11.05 -3.05
CA GLY A 164 -4.04 11.61 -4.41
C GLY A 164 -4.27 13.12 -4.43
N ARG A 165 -5.12 13.63 -3.54
CA ARG A 165 -5.38 15.09 -3.41
C ARG A 165 -4.13 15.83 -2.96
N GLU A 166 -3.36 15.29 -2.01
CA GLU A 166 -2.09 15.88 -1.59
C GLU A 166 -1.11 16.00 -2.77
N GLY A 167 -0.97 14.92 -3.56
CA GLY A 167 -0.12 14.95 -4.76
C GLY A 167 -0.55 15.99 -5.79
N LEU A 168 -1.84 16.18 -6.01
CA LEU A 168 -2.39 17.22 -6.91
C LEU A 168 -2.08 18.62 -6.41
N ILE A 169 -2.29 18.88 -5.12
CA ILE A 169 -2.01 20.19 -4.51
C ILE A 169 -0.51 20.48 -4.54
N ASP A 170 0.34 19.52 -4.18
CA ASP A 170 1.80 19.68 -4.21
C ASP A 170 2.30 20.01 -5.62
N THR A 171 1.76 19.36 -6.64
CA THR A 171 2.06 19.66 -8.04
C THR A 171 1.61 21.08 -8.42
N ALA A 172 0.40 21.48 -8.03
CA ALA A 172 -0.15 22.81 -8.36
C ALA A 172 0.61 23.95 -7.68
N VAL A 173 1.12 23.74 -6.46
CA VAL A 173 1.90 24.76 -5.73
C VAL A 173 3.31 24.93 -6.27
N LYS A 174 3.89 23.87 -6.83
CA LYS A 174 5.26 23.89 -7.40
C LYS A 174 5.34 24.39 -8.85
N THR A 175 4.18 24.58 -9.50
CA THR A 175 4.09 25.12 -10.86
C THR A 175 4.00 26.63 -10.83
#